data_2d11ac0e3e235b8d23833b9d0a43c351
#
_entry.id   2d11ac0e3e235b8d23833b9d0a43c351
#
_cell.length_a   1.000
_cell.length_b   1.000
_cell.length_c   1.000
_cell.angle_alpha   90.00
_cell.angle_beta   90.00
_cell.angle_gamma   90.00
#
_symmetry.space_group_name_H-M   'P 1'
#
loop_
_entity.id
_entity.type
_entity.pdbx_description
1 polymer ?
#
loop_
_entity_poly.entity_id
_entity_poly.type
_entity_poly.pdbx_seq_one_letter_code
_entity_poly.pdbx_strand_id
1 'polypeptide(L)'
;LLLNSDLWVSALIRRAEIGGANATVVRRGDGRAGTVIVKAYDTSERTARLYTEAFGQDGDRLWIQPVTGTESELDAYIDRQRGYDPDIWVVEVEDRQGRHF
;
A
#
# COMPACT_ATOMS: atom_id res chain seq x y z
N LEU A 1 -14.72 12.21 -5.32
CA LEU A 1 -14.01 12.08 -6.57
C LEU A 1 -12.93 11.02 -6.46
N LEU A 2 -13.00 10.07 -7.34
CA LEU A 2 -12.00 9.01 -7.36
C LEU A 2 -10.90 9.35 -8.36
N LEU A 3 -9.66 9.35 -7.89
CA LEU A 3 -8.51 9.47 -8.78
C LEU A 3 -8.26 8.14 -9.46
N ASN A 4 -7.70 8.18 -10.67
CA ASN A 4 -7.13 6.99 -11.27
C ASN A 4 -6.03 6.44 -10.36
N SER A 5 -5.89 5.13 -10.33
CA SER A 5 -4.93 4.47 -9.43
C SER A 5 -3.49 4.92 -9.69
N ASP A 6 -3.11 5.14 -10.95
CA ASP A 6 -1.77 5.61 -11.28
C ASP A 6 -1.49 7.01 -10.71
N LEU A 7 -2.47 7.92 -10.75
CA LEU A 7 -2.34 9.25 -10.16
C LEU A 7 -2.28 9.17 -8.64
N TRP A 8 -3.12 8.31 -8.06
CA TRP A 8 -3.15 8.11 -6.61
C TRP A 8 -1.80 7.59 -6.10
N VAL A 9 -1.22 6.61 -6.81
CA VAL A 9 0.09 6.05 -6.47
C VAL A 9 1.19 7.10 -6.61
N SER A 10 1.16 7.90 -7.68
CA SER A 10 2.13 8.98 -7.86
C SER A 10 2.06 10.01 -6.73
N ALA A 11 0.86 10.35 -6.29
CA ALA A 11 0.66 11.28 -5.18
C ALA A 11 1.16 10.69 -3.86
N LEU A 12 0.94 9.40 -3.64
CA LEU A 12 1.45 8.70 -2.46
C LEU A 12 2.97 8.74 -2.41
N ILE A 13 3.62 8.43 -3.52
CA ILE A 13 5.09 8.43 -3.61
C ILE A 13 5.62 9.83 -3.30
N ARG A 14 5.00 10.85 -3.86
CA ARG A 14 5.43 12.22 -3.61
C ARG A 14 5.27 12.61 -2.14
N ARG A 15 4.15 12.26 -1.51
CA ARG A 15 3.95 12.53 -0.08
C ARG A 15 4.99 11.82 0.77
N ALA A 16 5.28 10.56 0.45
CA ALA A 16 6.29 9.79 1.18
C ALA A 16 7.67 10.44 1.07
N GLU A 17 8.07 10.81 -0.13
CA GLU A 17 9.37 11.45 -0.36
C GLU A 17 9.49 12.79 0.35
N ILE A 18 8.45 13.62 0.30
CA ILE A 18 8.40 14.90 1.02
C ILE A 18 8.51 14.65 2.53
N GLY A 19 7.91 13.56 3.03
CA GLY A 19 7.98 13.18 4.43
C GLY A 19 9.29 12.52 4.85
N GLY A 20 10.23 12.34 3.94
CA GLY A 20 11.54 11.75 4.23
C GLY A 20 11.60 10.24 4.13
N ALA A 21 10.59 9.60 3.55
CA ALA A 21 10.55 8.16 3.34
C ALA A 21 10.93 7.81 1.89
N ASN A 22 11.18 6.54 1.65
CA ASN A 22 11.37 6.00 0.30
C ASN A 22 10.12 5.22 -0.09
N ALA A 23 9.62 5.45 -1.29
CA ALA A 23 8.47 4.72 -1.80
C ALA A 23 8.77 4.17 -3.19
N THR A 24 8.42 2.91 -3.40
CA THR A 24 8.72 2.18 -4.63
C THR A 24 7.52 1.40 -5.08
N VAL A 25 7.21 1.46 -6.36
CA VAL A 25 6.20 0.58 -6.95
C VAL A 25 6.83 -0.81 -7.14
N VAL A 26 6.41 -1.75 -6.32
CA VAL A 26 6.90 -3.14 -6.38
C VAL A 26 6.18 -3.89 -7.50
N ARG A 27 4.88 -3.63 -7.64
CA ARG A 27 4.05 -4.21 -8.71
C ARG A 27 3.10 -3.16 -9.25
N ARG A 28 3.11 -2.99 -10.55
CA ARG A 28 2.19 -2.09 -11.23
C ARG A 28 0.89 -2.83 -11.50
N GLY A 29 -0.22 -2.19 -11.17
CA GLY A 29 -1.56 -2.70 -11.45
C GLY A 29 -2.25 -1.93 -12.55
N ASP A 30 -3.59 -2.03 -12.59
CA ASP A 30 -4.37 -1.30 -13.57
C ASP A 30 -4.32 0.20 -13.26
N GLY A 31 -4.02 1.01 -14.27
CA GLY A 31 -3.82 2.45 -14.11
C GLY A 31 -5.08 3.22 -13.72
N ARG A 32 -6.25 2.69 -14.01
CA ARG A 32 -7.52 3.40 -13.77
C ARG A 32 -8.16 3.01 -12.44
N ALA A 33 -8.30 1.70 -12.19
CA ALA A 33 -9.16 1.21 -11.13
C ALA A 33 -8.52 0.11 -10.27
N GLY A 34 -7.23 -0.13 -10.42
CA GLY A 34 -6.56 -1.16 -9.63
C GLY A 34 -6.53 -0.79 -8.15
N THR A 35 -6.84 -1.77 -7.32
CA THR A 35 -6.69 -1.64 -5.87
C THR A 35 -5.22 -1.48 -5.51
N VAL A 36 -4.93 -0.68 -4.49
CA VAL A 36 -3.54 -0.46 -4.05
C VAL A 36 -3.33 -1.07 -2.68
N ILE A 37 -2.30 -1.90 -2.58
CA ILE A 37 -1.80 -2.38 -1.29
C ILE A 37 -0.52 -1.62 -0.99
N VAL A 38 -0.46 -1.00 0.19
CA VAL A 38 0.73 -0.31 0.67
C VAL A 38 1.40 -1.18 1.72
N LYS A 39 2.65 -1.55 1.47
CA LYS A 39 3.48 -2.25 2.46
C LYS A 39 4.37 -1.21 3.12
N ALA A 40 4.10 -0.89 4.37
CA ALA A 40 4.90 0.04 5.14
C ALA A 40 5.94 -0.73 5.94
N TYR A 41 7.21 -0.52 5.62
CA TYR A 41 8.32 -1.13 6.32
C TYR A 41 8.95 -0.11 7.26
N ASP A 42 8.93 -0.43 8.55
CA ASP A 42 9.57 0.37 9.58
C ASP A 42 11.04 -0.03 9.66
N THR A 43 11.92 0.86 9.20
CA THR A 43 13.35 0.56 9.14
C THR A 43 14.01 0.56 10.51
N SER A 44 13.41 1.21 11.50
CA SER A 44 13.92 1.22 12.88
C SER A 44 13.60 -0.08 13.62
N GLU A 45 12.34 -0.50 13.55
CA GLU A 45 11.86 -1.70 14.23
C GLU A 45 12.04 -2.97 13.39
N ARG A 46 12.31 -2.82 12.09
CA ARG A 46 12.41 -3.92 11.13
C ARG A 46 11.14 -4.75 11.07
N THR A 47 10.01 -4.05 11.03
CA THR A 47 8.69 -4.67 10.97
C THR A 47 7.95 -4.13 9.76
N ALA A 48 7.02 -4.92 9.24
CA ALA A 48 6.20 -4.51 8.09
C ALA A 48 4.73 -4.58 8.45
N ARG A 49 3.95 -3.71 7.81
CA ARG A 49 2.49 -3.69 7.91
C ARG A 49 1.90 -3.48 6.53
N LEU A 50 0.77 -4.10 6.28
CA LEU A 50 0.03 -3.89 5.03
C LEU A 50 -1.18 -3.02 5.30
N TYR A 51 -1.43 -2.12 4.37
CA TYR A 51 -2.60 -1.26 4.39
C TYR A 51 -3.30 -1.34 3.04
N THR A 52 -4.61 -1.40 3.09
CA THR A 52 -5.44 -1.29 1.90
C THR A 52 -6.62 -0.40 2.20
N GLU A 53 -7.17 0.21 1.17
CA GLU A 53 -8.29 1.11 1.30
C GLU A 53 -9.59 0.31 1.44
N ALA A 54 -10.47 0.80 2.30
CA ALA A 54 -11.82 0.30 2.43
C ALA A 54 -12.76 1.49 2.58
N PHE A 55 -14.06 1.24 2.42
CA PHE A 55 -15.07 2.29 2.59
C PHE A 55 -15.93 1.98 3.80
N GLY A 56 -16.13 2.98 4.67
CA GLY A 56 -17.06 2.89 5.78
C GLY A 56 -18.51 2.96 5.31
N GLN A 57 -19.44 2.75 6.24
CA GLN A 57 -20.87 2.74 5.95
C GLN A 57 -21.37 4.04 5.34
N ASP A 58 -20.75 5.15 5.69
CA ASP A 58 -21.10 6.49 5.21
C ASP A 58 -20.26 6.91 3.99
N GLY A 59 -19.52 5.98 3.39
CA GLY A 59 -18.73 6.24 2.20
C GLY A 59 -17.35 6.82 2.48
N ASP A 60 -16.97 6.99 3.73
CA ASP A 60 -15.65 7.49 4.10
C ASP A 60 -14.56 6.48 3.75
N ARG A 61 -13.41 6.98 3.32
CA ARG A 61 -12.25 6.14 3.06
C ARG A 61 -11.58 5.78 4.37
N LEU A 62 -11.28 4.49 4.52
CA LEU A 62 -10.59 3.96 5.69
C LEU A 62 -9.37 3.19 5.23
N TRP A 63 -8.31 3.29 6.00
CA TRP A 63 -7.15 2.41 5.84
C TRP A 63 -7.30 1.25 6.81
N ILE A 64 -7.23 0.05 6.28
CA ILE A 64 -7.31 -1.16 7.11
C ILE A 64 -6.05 -2.00 6.91
N GLN A 65 -5.72 -2.78 7.92
CA GLN A 65 -4.69 -3.80 7.84
C GLN A 65 -5.39 -5.13 7.59
N PRO A 66 -5.39 -5.63 6.33
CA PRO A 66 -6.16 -6.85 6.01
C PRO A 66 -5.56 -8.10 6.65
N VAL A 67 -4.29 -8.05 7.00
CA VAL A 67 -3.58 -9.14 7.64
C VAL A 67 -2.42 -8.55 8.44
N THR A 68 -2.07 -9.21 9.53
CA THR A 68 -0.89 -8.87 10.33
C THR A 68 -0.02 -10.12 10.46
N GLY A 69 1.27 -9.92 10.70
CA GLY A 69 2.20 -11.02 10.85
C GLY A 69 3.62 -10.63 10.49
N THR A 70 4.45 -11.63 10.22
CA THR A 70 5.83 -11.41 9.78
C THR A 70 5.85 -10.89 8.36
N GLU A 71 6.96 -10.29 7.96
CA GLU A 71 7.12 -9.82 6.58
C GLU A 71 6.87 -10.94 5.57
N SER A 72 7.38 -12.14 5.85
CA SER A 72 7.16 -13.32 5.00
C SER A 72 5.68 -13.67 4.86
N GLU A 73 4.93 -13.59 5.95
CA GLU A 73 3.48 -13.84 5.92
C GLU A 73 2.73 -12.77 5.13
N LEU A 74 3.16 -11.52 5.25
CA LEU A 74 2.58 -10.41 4.50
C LEU A 74 2.85 -10.56 3.01
N ASP A 75 4.07 -10.93 2.63
CA ASP A 75 4.43 -11.14 1.22
C ASP A 75 3.64 -12.30 0.63
N ALA A 76 3.41 -13.37 1.39
CA ALA A 76 2.58 -14.48 0.96
C ALA A 76 1.12 -14.04 0.73
N TYR A 77 0.60 -13.18 1.59
CA TYR A 77 -0.73 -12.60 1.41
C TYR A 77 -0.81 -11.80 0.11
N ILE A 78 0.17 -10.95 -0.15
CA ILE A 78 0.24 -10.15 -1.38
C ILE A 78 0.23 -11.06 -2.61
N ASP A 79 1.04 -12.11 -2.61
CA ASP A 79 1.12 -13.04 -3.73
C ASP A 79 -0.23 -13.72 -3.99
N ARG A 80 -0.95 -14.12 -2.94
CA ARG A 80 -2.28 -14.72 -3.07
C ARG A 80 -3.28 -13.73 -3.65
N GLN A 81 -3.27 -12.48 -3.15
CA GLN A 81 -4.21 -11.47 -3.65
C GLN A 81 -3.97 -11.17 -5.11
N ARG A 82 -2.71 -11.09 -5.52
CA ARG A 82 -2.37 -10.88 -6.93
C ARG A 82 -2.75 -12.06 -7.82
N GLY A 83 -2.79 -13.25 -7.27
CA GLY A 83 -3.29 -14.43 -7.98
C GLY A 83 -4.79 -14.35 -8.26
N TYR A 84 -5.56 -13.71 -7.38
CA TYR A 84 -6.99 -13.49 -7.59
C TYR A 84 -7.28 -12.26 -8.43
N ASP A 85 -6.46 -11.21 -8.30
CA ASP A 85 -6.66 -9.93 -8.96
C ASP A 85 -5.31 -9.39 -9.48
N PRO A 86 -4.99 -9.61 -10.76
CA PRO A 86 -3.73 -9.15 -11.33
C PRO A 86 -3.65 -7.63 -11.49
N ASP A 87 -4.75 -6.91 -11.29
CA ASP A 87 -4.79 -5.45 -11.40
C ASP A 87 -4.35 -4.73 -10.14
N ILE A 88 -3.99 -5.46 -9.09
CA ILE A 88 -3.55 -4.89 -7.81
C ILE A 88 -2.17 -4.26 -7.95
N TRP A 89 -2.07 -3.04 -7.45
CA TRP A 89 -0.79 -2.36 -7.24
C TRP A 89 -0.20 -2.75 -5.90
N VAL A 90 1.11 -2.86 -5.84
CA VAL A 90 1.83 -2.99 -4.57
C VAL A 90 2.88 -1.90 -4.51
N VAL A 91 2.77 -1.06 -3.48
CA VAL A 91 3.72 0.03 -3.22
C VAL A 91 4.38 -0.23 -1.88
N GLU A 92 5.70 -0.23 -1.84
CA GLU A 92 6.44 -0.36 -0.59
C GLU A 92 6.93 1.00 -0.15
N VAL A 93 6.66 1.34 1.11
CA VAL A 93 7.13 2.57 1.73
C VAL A 93 8.09 2.18 2.84
N GLU A 94 9.34 2.61 2.75
CA GLU A 94 10.34 2.42 3.80
C GLU A 94 10.46 3.72 4.60
N ASP A 95 10.15 3.65 5.87
CA ASP A 95 10.12 4.81 6.75
C ASP A 95 10.58 4.44 8.15
N ARG A 96 11.29 5.36 8.79
CA ARG A 96 11.81 5.13 10.16
C ARG A 96 10.71 5.01 11.19
N GLN A 97 9.53 5.55 10.91
CA GLN A 97 8.38 5.54 11.83
C GLN A 97 7.29 4.58 11.36
N GLY A 98 7.52 3.86 10.26
CA GLY A 98 6.54 2.93 9.73
C GLY A 98 5.29 3.58 9.18
N ARG A 99 5.38 4.84 8.74
CA ARG A 99 4.23 5.57 8.21
C ARG A 99 3.87 5.03 6.81
N HIS A 100 2.61 5.02 6.50
CA HIS A 100 2.13 4.57 5.19
C HIS A 100 1.69 5.72 4.28
N PHE A 101 1.67 6.91 4.82
CA PHE A 101 1.27 8.11 4.09
C PHE A 101 -0.10 7.97 3.43
#